data_f901e3dc1271c0050109c1824256b507
#
_entry.id   f901e3dc1271c0050109c1824256b507
#
_cell.length_a   1.000
_cell.length_b   1.000
_cell.length_c   1.000
_cell.angle_alpha   90.00
_cell.angle_beta   90.00
_cell.angle_gamma   90.00
#
_symmetry.space_group_name_H-M   'P 1'
#
loop_
_entity.id
_entity.type
_entity.pdbx_description
1 polymer ?
#
loop_
_entity_poly.entity_id
_entity_poly.type
_entity_poly.pdbx_seq_one_letter_code
_entity_poly.pdbx_strand_id
1 'polypeptide(L)'
;REVSKEFQKILSKQGIKFLLNNKVTSVKSKGNKVSVEFNDNTSKKKGNIECDKVLVSVGRKPYTEGLNLSKIGINKDKIGRIEVDKEFRTSVKNIFAIGDVIKGPMLAHKAEEEGIAVAEILAGQSGHVNYNVIPGVIYTSPEVAAVGKTEEELKKSTTSYKVGKFPFMAN
;
A
#
# COMPACT_ATOMS: atom_id res chain seq x y z
N ARG A 1 -1.93 6.17 14.74
CA ARG A 1 -3.28 5.85 15.31
C ARG A 1 -4.18 7.07 15.50
N GLU A 2 -3.63 8.24 15.88
CA GLU A 2 -4.44 9.47 16.10
C GLU A 2 -5.14 9.89 14.80
N VAL A 3 -4.37 10.06 13.72
CA VAL A 3 -4.90 10.43 12.38
C VAL A 3 -5.94 9.42 11.89
N SER A 4 -5.69 8.11 12.02
CA SER A 4 -6.65 7.08 11.57
C SER A 4 -7.99 7.14 12.32
N LYS A 5 -7.97 7.47 13.61
CA LYS A 5 -9.20 7.63 14.41
C LYS A 5 -10.00 8.86 13.99
N GLU A 6 -9.31 9.99 13.79
CA GLU A 6 -9.99 11.22 13.35
C GLU A 6 -10.53 11.06 11.93
N PHE A 7 -9.78 10.44 11.04
CA PHE A 7 -10.20 10.08 9.69
C PHE A 7 -11.47 9.22 9.70
N GLN A 8 -11.50 8.14 10.48
CA GLN A 8 -12.70 7.30 10.63
C GLN A 8 -13.90 8.12 11.13
N LYS A 9 -13.71 8.99 12.12
CA LYS A 9 -14.76 9.84 12.68
C LYS A 9 -15.34 10.80 11.63
N ILE A 10 -14.49 11.43 10.82
CA ILE A 10 -14.90 12.35 9.75
C ILE A 10 -15.70 11.59 8.68
N LEU A 11 -15.18 10.47 8.18
CA LEU A 11 -15.87 9.69 7.16
C LEU A 11 -17.17 9.07 7.69
N SER A 12 -17.23 8.71 8.98
CA SER A 12 -18.47 8.23 9.59
C SER A 12 -19.54 9.33 9.63
N LYS A 13 -19.16 10.59 9.87
CA LYS A 13 -20.10 11.73 9.76
C LYS A 13 -20.60 11.96 8.32
N GLN A 14 -19.82 11.57 7.32
CA GLN A 14 -20.19 11.59 5.91
C GLN A 14 -21.07 10.40 5.50
N GLY A 15 -21.41 9.49 6.44
CA GLY A 15 -22.30 8.36 6.21
C GLY A 15 -21.61 7.02 5.95
N ILE A 16 -20.27 6.96 5.93
CA ILE A 16 -19.54 5.70 5.73
C ILE A 16 -19.58 4.87 7.02
N LYS A 17 -20.05 3.63 6.92
CA LYS A 17 -20.07 2.67 8.02
C LYS A 17 -18.82 1.79 7.96
N PHE A 18 -18.13 1.65 9.08
CA PHE A 18 -16.91 0.85 9.20
C PHE A 18 -17.19 -0.43 9.99
N LEU A 19 -16.82 -1.56 9.43
CA LEU A 19 -16.81 -2.86 10.11
C LEU A 19 -15.36 -3.32 10.21
N LEU A 20 -14.65 -2.77 11.20
CA LEU A 20 -13.24 -3.09 11.44
C LEU A 20 -13.09 -4.50 12.02
N ASN A 21 -11.92 -5.11 11.86
CA ASN A 21 -11.61 -6.47 12.31
C ASN A 21 -12.51 -7.57 11.69
N ASN A 22 -13.15 -7.30 10.57
CA ASN A 22 -13.98 -8.26 9.86
C ASN A 22 -13.24 -8.84 8.65
N LYS A 23 -13.41 -10.15 8.46
CA LYS A 23 -12.90 -10.89 7.30
C LYS A 23 -14.07 -11.28 6.41
N VAL A 24 -14.13 -10.73 5.20
CA VAL A 24 -15.08 -11.16 4.18
C VAL A 24 -14.78 -12.60 3.79
N THR A 25 -15.79 -13.42 3.78
CA THR A 25 -15.71 -14.88 3.50
C THR A 25 -16.40 -15.27 2.21
N SER A 26 -17.41 -14.51 1.80
CA SER A 26 -18.18 -14.81 0.58
C SER A 26 -18.81 -13.53 0.01
N VAL A 27 -18.88 -13.46 -1.31
CA VAL A 27 -19.63 -12.42 -2.05
C VAL A 27 -20.46 -13.16 -3.10
N LYS A 28 -21.78 -13.02 -3.07
CA LYS A 28 -22.71 -13.70 -3.97
C LYS A 28 -23.71 -12.72 -4.56
N SER A 29 -23.85 -12.71 -5.88
CA SER A 29 -24.95 -12.01 -6.54
C SER A 29 -26.27 -12.77 -6.40
N LYS A 30 -27.35 -12.06 -6.10
CA LYS A 30 -28.68 -12.59 -6.00
C LYS A 30 -29.67 -11.61 -6.66
N GLY A 31 -29.99 -11.86 -7.91
CA GLY A 31 -30.73 -10.90 -8.72
C GLY A 31 -29.98 -9.56 -8.83
N ASN A 32 -30.65 -8.47 -8.48
CA ASN A 32 -30.07 -7.12 -8.50
C ASN A 32 -29.34 -6.72 -7.21
N LYS A 33 -29.18 -7.63 -6.26
CA LYS A 33 -28.50 -7.40 -4.99
C LYS A 33 -27.27 -8.28 -4.86
N VAL A 34 -26.36 -7.85 -4.02
CA VAL A 34 -25.16 -8.59 -3.66
C VAL A 34 -25.15 -8.83 -2.16
N SER A 35 -24.98 -10.09 -1.76
CA SER A 35 -24.84 -10.51 -0.38
C SER A 35 -23.36 -10.70 -0.06
N VAL A 36 -22.91 -10.04 1.00
CA VAL A 36 -21.51 -10.09 1.48
C VAL A 36 -21.51 -10.71 2.87
N GLU A 37 -20.97 -11.92 2.98
CA GLU A 37 -20.79 -12.61 4.25
C GLU A 37 -19.41 -12.29 4.85
N PHE A 38 -19.34 -12.12 6.15
CA PHE A 38 -18.09 -11.86 6.85
C PHE A 38 -18.07 -12.44 8.26
N ASN A 39 -16.88 -12.64 8.80
CA ASN A 39 -16.65 -13.04 10.18
C ASN A 39 -15.98 -11.90 10.95
N ASP A 40 -16.53 -11.55 12.07
CA ASP A 40 -15.88 -10.68 13.05
C ASP A 40 -14.74 -11.46 13.74
N ASN A 41 -13.51 -11.04 13.55
CA ASN A 41 -12.35 -11.71 14.13
C ASN A 41 -12.29 -11.60 15.67
N THR A 42 -12.96 -10.59 16.24
CA THR A 42 -12.99 -10.35 17.69
C THR A 42 -14.05 -11.21 18.38
N SER A 43 -15.31 -11.09 17.95
CA SER A 43 -16.44 -11.80 18.55
C SER A 43 -16.67 -13.19 17.97
N LYS A 44 -15.98 -13.55 16.86
CA LYS A 44 -16.16 -14.79 16.09
C LYS A 44 -17.57 -14.98 15.51
N LYS A 45 -18.39 -13.94 15.54
CA LYS A 45 -19.73 -13.96 14.97
C LYS A 45 -19.69 -13.81 13.46
N LYS A 46 -20.63 -14.46 12.79
CA LYS A 46 -20.87 -14.29 11.35
C LYS A 46 -21.84 -13.13 11.14
N GLY A 47 -21.58 -12.32 10.11
CA GLY A 47 -22.48 -11.28 9.68
C GLY A 47 -22.74 -11.34 8.17
N ASN A 48 -23.79 -10.67 7.75
CA ASN A 48 -24.15 -10.52 6.34
C ASN A 48 -24.63 -9.10 6.07
N ILE A 49 -24.27 -8.56 4.91
CA ILE A 49 -24.75 -7.26 4.40
C ILE A 49 -25.30 -7.50 3.00
N GLU A 50 -26.47 -6.94 2.71
CA GLU A 50 -26.98 -6.80 1.35
C GLU A 50 -26.69 -5.40 0.82
N CYS A 51 -26.25 -5.30 -0.42
CA CYS A 51 -25.92 -4.05 -1.11
C CYS A 51 -26.20 -4.17 -2.60
N ASP A 52 -26.17 -3.04 -3.29
CA ASP A 52 -26.38 -3.00 -4.74
C ASP A 52 -25.11 -3.33 -5.51
N LYS A 53 -23.95 -2.90 -4.99
CA LYS A 53 -22.64 -3.11 -5.62
C LYS A 53 -21.56 -3.36 -4.56
N VAL A 54 -20.53 -4.11 -4.93
CA VAL A 54 -19.35 -4.37 -4.10
C VAL A 54 -18.11 -3.90 -4.85
N LEU A 55 -17.34 -3.03 -4.22
CA LEU A 55 -16.01 -2.68 -4.66
C LEU A 55 -14.98 -3.53 -3.89
N VAL A 56 -14.18 -4.31 -4.62
CA VAL A 56 -13.07 -5.08 -4.05
C VAL A 56 -11.82 -4.20 -4.08
N SER A 57 -11.38 -3.74 -2.91
CA SER A 57 -10.22 -2.86 -2.74
C SER A 57 -9.31 -3.37 -1.61
N VAL A 58 -8.90 -4.63 -1.72
CA VAL A 58 -8.17 -5.37 -0.67
C VAL A 58 -6.66 -5.43 -0.86
N GLY A 59 -6.13 -4.63 -1.77
CA GLY A 59 -4.70 -4.52 -2.07
C GLY A 59 -4.37 -4.77 -3.54
N ARG A 60 -3.09 -4.84 -3.82
CA ARG A 60 -2.50 -5.01 -5.16
C ARG A 60 -1.53 -6.20 -5.13
N LYS A 61 -1.34 -6.81 -6.29
CA LYS A 61 -0.34 -7.85 -6.52
C LYS A 61 0.60 -7.41 -7.64
N PRO A 62 1.89 -7.79 -7.61
CA PRO A 62 2.78 -7.57 -8.75
C PRO A 62 2.25 -8.34 -9.96
N TYR A 63 2.13 -7.67 -11.09
CA TYR A 63 1.69 -8.29 -12.32
C TYR A 63 2.91 -8.65 -13.19
N THR A 64 3.25 -9.92 -13.19
CA THR A 64 4.41 -10.47 -13.92
C THR A 64 4.02 -11.58 -14.90
N GLU A 65 2.71 -11.78 -15.14
CA GLU A 65 2.21 -12.79 -16.06
C GLU A 65 2.61 -12.47 -17.51
N GLY A 66 2.90 -13.49 -18.30
CA GLY A 66 3.32 -13.33 -19.69
C GLY A 66 4.80 -13.01 -19.91
N LEU A 67 5.53 -12.54 -18.87
CA LEU A 67 6.95 -12.20 -19.00
C LEU A 67 7.90 -13.41 -19.02
N ASN A 68 7.38 -14.62 -18.76
CA ASN A 68 8.17 -15.87 -18.73
C ASN A 68 9.45 -15.80 -17.88
N LEU A 69 9.42 -15.08 -16.76
CA LEU A 69 10.58 -14.74 -15.93
C LEU A 69 11.40 -15.97 -15.51
N SER A 70 10.75 -17.08 -15.19
CA SER A 70 11.43 -18.33 -14.81
C SER A 70 12.26 -18.92 -15.97
N LYS A 71 11.83 -18.76 -17.23
CA LYS A 71 12.55 -19.27 -18.40
C LYS A 71 13.88 -18.53 -18.64
N ILE A 72 13.94 -17.26 -18.22
CA ILE A 72 15.15 -16.43 -18.35
C ILE A 72 15.94 -16.33 -17.06
N GLY A 73 15.55 -17.09 -16.02
CA GLY A 73 16.30 -17.16 -14.77
C GLY A 73 16.08 -16.00 -13.80
N ILE A 74 14.98 -15.24 -13.93
CA ILE A 74 14.65 -14.16 -13.01
C ILE A 74 13.90 -14.71 -11.78
N ASN A 75 14.44 -14.43 -10.61
CA ASN A 75 13.89 -14.85 -9.33
C ASN A 75 12.73 -13.98 -8.89
N LYS A 76 11.75 -14.63 -8.21
CA LYS A 76 10.63 -13.96 -7.55
C LYS A 76 10.54 -14.40 -6.10
N ASP A 77 10.11 -13.49 -5.24
CA ASP A 77 9.81 -13.82 -3.85
C ASP A 77 8.49 -14.62 -3.71
N LYS A 78 8.16 -14.99 -2.46
CA LYS A 78 6.97 -15.81 -2.13
C LYS A 78 5.63 -15.17 -2.51
N ILE A 79 5.58 -13.85 -2.72
CA ILE A 79 4.36 -13.12 -3.12
C ILE A 79 4.38 -12.69 -4.60
N GLY A 80 5.38 -13.14 -5.35
CA GLY A 80 5.48 -12.96 -6.79
C GLY A 80 6.21 -11.69 -7.26
N ARG A 81 6.88 -10.96 -6.35
CA ARG A 81 7.68 -9.77 -6.73
C ARG A 81 9.04 -10.22 -7.27
N ILE A 82 9.53 -9.48 -8.26
CA ILE A 82 10.89 -9.68 -8.80
C ILE A 82 11.89 -9.28 -7.72
N GLU A 83 12.85 -10.16 -7.44
CA GLU A 83 13.95 -9.87 -6.53
C GLU A 83 15.01 -9.04 -7.24
N VAL A 84 15.43 -7.94 -6.60
CA VAL A 84 16.47 -7.04 -7.09
C VAL A 84 17.47 -6.72 -5.99
N ASP A 85 18.68 -6.38 -6.39
CA ASP A 85 19.71 -5.83 -5.52
C ASP A 85 19.50 -4.32 -5.24
N LYS A 86 20.50 -3.68 -4.60
CA LYS A 86 20.45 -2.25 -4.27
C LYS A 86 20.53 -1.33 -5.49
N GLU A 87 20.95 -1.86 -6.64
CA GLU A 87 21.08 -1.17 -7.91
C GLU A 87 19.96 -1.57 -8.88
N PHE A 88 18.88 -2.16 -8.36
CA PHE A 88 17.71 -2.63 -9.12
C PHE A 88 17.98 -3.75 -10.14
N ARG A 89 19.16 -4.40 -10.07
CA ARG A 89 19.48 -5.54 -10.93
C ARG A 89 18.73 -6.77 -10.45
N THR A 90 18.19 -7.52 -11.40
CA THR A 90 17.63 -8.85 -11.14
C THR A 90 18.74 -9.91 -11.03
N SER A 91 18.36 -11.16 -10.87
CA SER A 91 19.30 -12.30 -10.98
C SER A 91 19.98 -12.41 -12.36
N VAL A 92 19.49 -11.70 -13.37
CA VAL A 92 20.07 -11.64 -14.73
C VAL A 92 20.72 -10.27 -14.91
N LYS A 93 22.05 -10.26 -15.10
CA LYS A 93 22.94 -9.09 -15.01
C LYS A 93 22.51 -7.85 -15.79
N ASN A 94 21.88 -8.01 -16.95
CA ASN A 94 21.47 -6.93 -17.86
C ASN A 94 19.96 -6.62 -17.79
N ILE A 95 19.27 -7.17 -16.80
CA ILE A 95 17.84 -6.93 -16.59
C ILE A 95 17.62 -6.29 -15.22
N PHE A 96 16.94 -5.16 -15.24
CA PHE A 96 16.57 -4.38 -14.05
C PHE A 96 15.06 -4.45 -13.86
N ALA A 97 14.59 -4.26 -12.64
CA ALA A 97 13.17 -4.16 -12.34
C ALA A 97 12.92 -3.05 -11.34
N ILE A 98 11.83 -2.29 -11.56
CA ILE A 98 11.40 -1.15 -10.75
C ILE A 98 9.89 -1.16 -10.56
N GLY A 99 9.39 -0.28 -9.72
CA GLY A 99 7.96 -0.01 -9.55
C GLY A 99 7.21 -1.10 -8.82
N ASP A 100 5.97 -1.35 -9.25
CA ASP A 100 5.01 -2.22 -8.56
C ASP A 100 5.40 -3.70 -8.59
N VAL A 101 6.33 -4.09 -9.43
CA VAL A 101 6.77 -5.50 -9.56
C VAL A 101 7.90 -5.88 -8.59
N ILE A 102 8.49 -4.93 -7.89
CA ILE A 102 9.53 -5.16 -6.88
C ILE A 102 9.04 -4.88 -5.45
N LYS A 103 9.89 -5.06 -4.47
CA LYS A 103 9.59 -4.77 -3.06
C LYS A 103 9.38 -3.28 -2.82
N GLY A 104 8.38 -2.93 -1.99
CA GLY A 104 8.07 -1.55 -1.57
C GLY A 104 6.60 -1.20 -1.79
N PRO A 105 6.20 0.04 -1.49
CA PRO A 105 4.84 0.50 -1.76
C PRO A 105 4.59 0.59 -3.26
N MET A 106 3.39 0.22 -3.68
CA MET A 106 2.97 0.30 -5.08
C MET A 106 2.43 1.71 -5.38
N LEU A 107 3.34 2.65 -5.60
CA LEU A 107 3.08 4.08 -5.80
C LEU A 107 3.81 4.59 -7.05
N ALA A 108 3.12 5.38 -7.86
CA ALA A 108 3.66 5.91 -9.12
C ALA A 108 4.96 6.70 -8.92
N HIS A 109 4.96 7.65 -7.99
CA HIS A 109 6.13 8.48 -7.69
C HIS A 109 7.33 7.68 -7.15
N LYS A 110 7.10 6.56 -6.43
CA LYS A 110 8.19 5.63 -6.07
C LYS A 110 8.79 5.00 -7.33
N ALA A 111 7.96 4.56 -8.28
CA ALA A 111 8.43 3.96 -9.52
C ALA A 111 9.18 4.97 -10.40
N GLU A 112 8.75 6.24 -10.41
CA GLU A 112 9.43 7.33 -11.12
C GLU A 112 10.82 7.58 -10.56
N GLU A 113 10.98 7.71 -9.23
CA GLU A 113 12.27 7.86 -8.56
C GLU A 113 13.19 6.65 -8.83
N GLU A 114 12.67 5.43 -8.78
CA GLU A 114 13.44 4.23 -9.11
C GLU A 114 13.86 4.22 -10.59
N GLY A 115 13.02 4.70 -11.50
CA GLY A 115 13.34 4.84 -12.92
C GLY A 115 14.47 5.81 -13.17
N ILE A 116 14.46 6.97 -12.51
CA ILE A 116 15.54 7.95 -12.55
C ILE A 116 16.83 7.32 -12.02
N ALA A 117 16.78 6.68 -10.84
CA ALA A 117 17.95 6.05 -10.24
C ALA A 117 18.57 4.97 -11.13
N VAL A 118 17.76 4.13 -11.80
CA VAL A 118 18.27 3.13 -12.74
C VAL A 118 18.90 3.77 -13.97
N ALA A 119 18.31 4.84 -14.50
CA ALA A 119 18.90 5.59 -15.64
C ALA A 119 20.27 6.19 -15.28
N GLU A 120 20.39 6.77 -14.09
CA GLU A 120 21.66 7.31 -13.56
C GLU A 120 22.71 6.20 -13.40
N ILE A 121 22.33 5.05 -12.80
CA ILE A 121 23.23 3.89 -12.65
C ILE A 121 23.73 3.39 -14.00
N LEU A 122 22.84 3.28 -14.99
CA LEU A 122 23.21 2.86 -16.35
C LEU A 122 24.13 3.87 -17.06
N ALA A 123 24.01 5.15 -16.71
CA ALA A 123 24.92 6.21 -17.17
C ALA A 123 26.23 6.28 -16.39
N GLY A 124 26.49 5.34 -15.45
CA GLY A 124 27.69 5.34 -14.63
C GLY A 124 27.68 6.36 -13.49
N GLN A 125 26.52 6.88 -13.14
CA GLN A 125 26.31 7.81 -12.03
C GLN A 125 25.84 7.07 -10.77
N SER A 126 25.76 7.78 -9.65
CA SER A 126 25.26 7.23 -8.37
C SER A 126 23.75 7.45 -8.24
N GLY A 127 22.96 6.56 -8.81
CA GLY A 127 21.51 6.57 -8.64
C GLY A 127 21.09 6.11 -7.24
N HIS A 128 20.19 6.87 -6.58
CA HIS A 128 19.74 6.56 -5.23
C HIS A 128 18.30 6.98 -5.00
N VAL A 129 17.53 6.11 -4.32
CA VAL A 129 16.16 6.40 -3.86
C VAL A 129 16.09 6.41 -2.34
N ASN A 130 15.61 7.52 -1.76
CA ASN A 130 15.37 7.60 -0.32
C ASN A 130 13.94 7.15 0.02
N TYR A 131 13.79 5.87 0.30
CA TYR A 131 12.48 5.28 0.65
C TYR A 131 11.86 5.81 1.96
N ASN A 132 12.63 6.52 2.80
CA ASN A 132 12.09 7.09 4.04
C ASN A 132 11.27 8.38 3.81
N VAL A 133 11.33 8.97 2.63
CA VAL A 133 10.63 10.22 2.30
C VAL A 133 9.62 10.06 1.18
N ILE A 134 9.20 8.85 0.88
CA ILE A 134 8.13 8.58 -0.09
C ILE A 134 6.79 8.89 0.58
N PRO A 135 6.02 9.88 0.08
CA PRO A 135 4.74 10.25 0.67
C PRO A 135 3.65 9.22 0.33
N GLY A 136 2.72 9.02 1.26
CA GLY A 136 1.48 8.30 1.02
C GLY A 136 0.29 9.23 1.17
N VAL A 137 -0.69 9.18 0.26
CA VAL A 137 -1.85 10.05 0.25
C VAL A 137 -3.13 9.23 0.13
N ILE A 138 -4.17 9.63 0.88
CA ILE A 138 -5.55 9.15 0.72
C ILE A 138 -6.36 10.33 0.22
N TYR A 139 -6.84 10.27 -1.02
CA TYR A 139 -7.56 11.34 -1.72
C TYR A 139 -9.04 11.39 -1.35
N THR A 140 -9.30 11.68 -0.09
CA THR A 140 -10.64 11.90 0.46
C THR A 140 -10.88 13.39 0.70
N SER A 141 -12.05 13.77 1.21
CA SER A 141 -12.33 15.13 1.67
C SER A 141 -12.67 15.09 3.18
N PRO A 142 -11.78 15.62 4.05
CA PRO A 142 -10.42 16.10 3.79
C PRO A 142 -9.46 14.98 3.40
N GLU A 143 -8.36 15.32 2.73
CA GLU A 143 -7.28 14.41 2.40
C GLU A 143 -6.47 14.01 3.66
N VAL A 144 -5.84 12.84 3.58
CA VAL A 144 -4.84 12.40 4.56
C VAL A 144 -3.53 12.14 3.84
N ALA A 145 -2.47 12.78 4.28
CA ALA A 145 -1.12 12.56 3.76
C ALA A 145 -0.14 12.28 4.89
N ALA A 146 0.85 11.45 4.61
CA ALA A 146 1.91 11.12 5.54
C ALA A 146 3.22 10.88 4.80
N VAL A 147 4.33 11.24 5.42
CA VAL A 147 5.68 10.94 4.94
C VAL A 147 6.59 10.64 6.13
N GLY A 148 7.55 9.75 5.95
CA GLY A 148 8.50 9.36 6.99
C GLY A 148 7.93 8.41 8.03
N LYS A 149 8.57 8.35 9.19
CA LYS A 149 8.24 7.41 10.26
C LYS A 149 7.09 7.91 11.12
N THR A 150 6.24 7.01 11.53
CA THR A 150 5.17 7.29 12.51
C THR A 150 5.74 7.41 13.93
N GLU A 151 4.98 8.07 14.80
CA GLU A 151 5.32 8.17 16.23
C GLU A 151 5.42 6.79 16.89
N GLU A 152 4.57 5.84 16.48
CA GLU A 152 4.60 4.46 16.96
C GLU A 152 5.90 3.73 16.56
N GLU A 153 6.40 3.98 15.36
CA GLU A 153 7.68 3.42 14.90
C GLU A 153 8.87 4.03 15.62
N LEU A 154 8.87 5.36 15.83
CA LEU A 154 9.92 6.05 16.59
C LEU A 154 9.98 5.57 18.05
N LYS A 155 8.83 5.38 18.70
CA LYS A 155 8.77 4.81 20.06
C LYS A 155 9.34 3.39 20.12
N LYS A 156 9.06 2.55 19.13
CA LYS A 156 9.62 1.18 19.06
C LYS A 156 11.12 1.15 18.83
N SER A 157 11.66 2.12 18.08
CA SER A 157 13.09 2.22 17.80
C SER A 157 13.86 3.02 18.88
N THR A 158 13.19 3.40 19.99
CA THR A 158 13.77 4.23 21.07
C THR A 158 14.43 5.51 20.56
N THR A 159 13.98 6.02 19.42
CA THR A 159 14.50 7.25 18.83
C THR A 159 13.89 8.45 19.55
N SER A 160 14.73 9.38 20.02
CA SER A 160 14.26 10.65 20.60
C SER A 160 13.63 11.52 19.51
N TYR A 161 12.47 12.10 19.79
CA TYR A 161 11.77 12.99 18.86
C TYR A 161 10.97 14.05 19.62
N LYS A 162 10.60 15.11 18.91
CA LYS A 162 9.69 16.15 19.39
C LYS A 162 8.44 16.16 18.53
N VAL A 163 7.30 16.52 19.13
CA VAL A 163 6.01 16.61 18.43
C VAL A 163 5.59 18.07 18.37
N GLY A 164 5.37 18.57 17.15
CA GLY A 164 4.69 19.82 16.89
C GLY A 164 3.32 19.55 16.27
N LYS A 165 2.29 20.34 16.63
CA LYS A 165 0.93 20.23 16.07
C LYS A 165 0.43 21.59 15.64
N PHE A 166 -0.21 21.63 14.48
CA PHE A 166 -0.90 22.81 13.98
C PHE A 166 -2.31 22.42 13.53
N PRO A 167 -3.38 22.99 14.09
CA PRO A 167 -4.75 22.69 13.70
C PRO A 167 -5.08 23.26 12.32
N PHE A 168 -5.58 22.45 11.38
CA PHE A 168 -6.03 22.92 10.06
C PHE A 168 -7.19 23.94 10.15
N MET A 169 -7.99 23.92 11.22
CA MET A 169 -9.03 24.92 11.44
C MET A 169 -8.51 26.33 11.68
N ALA A 170 -7.20 26.49 11.88
CA ALA A 170 -6.54 27.80 12.05
C ALA A 170 -6.02 28.38 10.72
N ASN A 171 -6.30 27.73 9.59
CA ASN A 171 -5.98 28.20 8.23
C ASN A 171 -7.16 28.92 7.61
#